data_fb114a807369266f230e1af4300dbc2e
#
_entry.id   fb114a807369266f230e1af4300dbc2e
#
_cell.length_a   1.000
_cell.length_b   1.000
_cell.length_c   1.000
_cell.angle_alpha   90.00
_cell.angle_beta   90.00
_cell.angle_gamma   90.00
#
_symmetry.space_group_name_H-M   'P 1'
#
loop_
_entity.id
_entity.type
_entity.pdbx_description
1 polymer ?
#
loop_
_entity_poly.entity_id
_entity_poly.type
_entity_poly.pdbx_seq_one_letter_code
_entity_poly.pdbx_strand_id
1 'polypeptide(L)'
;MNVLGYAQKIGQALMVPVAVLPAAAVLMGIGYWLDPDGWGANSQLAAFLIKSGGAIIDNMGLLFAVGVAFGLSKDKHGSAALSGLVGYYVVTTLLSPGSVAQLQHIDVSEVPAAFGKINNQFIGILIGVISAELYTASIKWNCQKHFPSLAENALCQSSFLLS
;
A
#
# COMPACT_ATOMS: atom_id res chain seq x y z
N MET A 1 1.37 -12.50 22.73
CA MET A 1 1.68 -12.17 21.31
C MET A 1 3.13 -11.76 21.25
N ASN A 2 3.99 -12.60 20.62
CA ASN A 2 5.44 -12.34 20.61
C ASN A 2 5.73 -11.24 19.57
N VAL A 3 6.25 -10.10 20.03
CA VAL A 3 6.61 -8.95 19.18
C VAL A 3 7.52 -9.38 18.02
N LEU A 4 8.43 -10.32 18.29
CA LEU A 4 9.33 -10.88 17.28
C LEU A 4 8.58 -11.61 16.15
N GLY A 5 7.56 -12.39 16.47
CA GLY A 5 6.74 -13.08 15.47
C GLY A 5 5.89 -12.13 14.60
N TYR A 6 5.45 -11.01 15.18
CA TYR A 6 4.74 -9.98 14.41
C TYR A 6 5.69 -9.23 13.47
N ALA A 7 6.90 -8.88 13.92
CA ALA A 7 7.92 -8.27 13.09
C ALA A 7 8.32 -9.17 11.91
N GLN A 8 8.41 -10.49 12.12
CA GLN A 8 8.68 -11.45 11.04
C GLN A 8 7.56 -11.49 10.00
N LYS A 9 6.29 -11.39 10.41
CA LYS A 9 5.15 -11.33 9.47
C LYS A 9 5.18 -10.06 8.64
N ILE A 10 5.50 -8.92 9.25
CA ILE A 10 5.68 -7.66 8.52
C ILE A 10 6.82 -7.82 7.51
N GLY A 11 7.95 -8.40 7.89
CA GLY A 11 9.07 -8.68 6.99
C GLY A 11 8.66 -9.53 5.78
N GLN A 12 7.88 -10.58 5.99
CA GLN A 12 7.34 -11.39 4.90
C GLN A 12 6.35 -10.62 4.00
N ALA A 13 5.50 -9.80 4.59
CA ALA A 13 4.54 -8.98 3.84
C ALA A 13 5.24 -7.95 2.94
N LEU A 14 6.40 -7.43 3.35
CA LEU A 14 7.22 -6.49 2.58
C LEU A 14 7.89 -7.12 1.35
N MET A 15 8.00 -8.44 1.27
CA MET A 15 8.58 -9.10 0.09
C MET A 15 7.73 -8.89 -1.16
N VAL A 16 6.42 -8.78 -1.04
CA VAL A 16 5.51 -8.62 -2.19
C VAL A 16 5.76 -7.29 -2.93
N PRO A 17 5.70 -6.11 -2.28
CA PRO A 17 5.98 -4.85 -2.97
C PRO A 17 7.44 -4.70 -3.39
N VAL A 18 8.40 -5.26 -2.64
CA VAL A 18 9.83 -5.21 -2.98
C VAL A 18 10.14 -6.01 -4.25
N ALA A 19 9.43 -7.10 -4.52
CA ALA A 19 9.63 -7.90 -5.73
C ALA A 19 9.35 -7.16 -7.04
N VAL A 20 8.61 -6.05 -7.00
CA VAL A 20 8.32 -5.21 -8.18
C VAL A 20 9.46 -4.25 -8.54
N LEU A 21 10.33 -3.91 -7.58
CA LEU A 21 11.42 -2.95 -7.78
C LEU A 21 12.44 -3.35 -8.86
N PRO A 22 12.90 -4.61 -8.96
CA PRO A 22 13.79 -5.02 -10.03
C PRO A 22 13.19 -4.81 -11.43
N ALA A 23 11.88 -5.01 -11.59
CA ALA A 23 11.21 -4.77 -12.86
C ALA A 23 11.23 -3.28 -13.24
N ALA A 24 10.98 -2.39 -12.29
CA ALA A 24 11.09 -0.94 -12.49
C ALA A 24 12.52 -0.52 -12.86
N ALA A 25 13.52 -1.09 -12.17
CA ALA A 25 14.94 -0.80 -12.44
C ALA A 25 15.36 -1.24 -13.84
N VAL A 26 14.91 -2.42 -14.30
CA VAL A 26 15.20 -2.91 -15.66
C VAL A 26 14.56 -2.00 -16.71
N LEU A 27 13.30 -1.59 -16.53
CA LEU A 27 12.61 -0.67 -17.46
C LEU A 27 13.36 0.66 -17.58
N MET A 28 13.73 1.25 -16.44
CA MET A 28 14.48 2.51 -16.44
C MET A 28 15.89 2.32 -17.02
N GLY A 29 16.58 1.24 -16.66
CA GLY A 29 17.93 0.95 -17.13
C GLY A 29 18.00 0.81 -18.65
N ILE A 30 17.06 0.08 -19.27
CA ILE A 30 16.97 -0.04 -20.73
C ILE A 30 16.60 1.31 -21.34
N GLY A 31 15.69 2.06 -20.72
CA GLY A 31 15.31 3.40 -21.21
C GLY A 31 16.48 4.37 -21.26
N TYR A 32 17.29 4.46 -20.21
CA TYR A 32 18.49 5.29 -20.15
C TYR A 32 19.62 4.78 -21.04
N TRP A 33 19.67 3.48 -21.32
CA TRP A 33 20.62 2.93 -22.26
C TRP A 33 20.30 3.32 -23.71
N LEU A 34 19.00 3.39 -24.05
CA LEU A 34 18.53 3.82 -25.38
C LEU A 34 18.64 5.35 -25.60
N ASP A 35 18.47 6.11 -24.54
CA ASP A 35 18.55 7.58 -24.56
C ASP A 35 19.27 8.09 -23.30
N PRO A 36 20.61 8.24 -23.36
CA PRO A 36 21.42 8.69 -22.22
C PRO A 36 21.09 10.10 -21.75
N ASP A 37 20.58 10.98 -22.64
CA ASP A 37 20.17 12.34 -22.29
C ASP A 37 18.84 12.34 -21.51
N GLY A 38 18.09 11.26 -21.55
CA GLY A 38 16.82 11.08 -20.89
C GLY A 38 15.67 11.88 -21.54
N TRP A 39 14.46 11.70 -21.04
CA TRP A 39 13.27 12.49 -21.41
C TRP A 39 12.76 12.36 -22.84
N GLY A 40 13.29 11.42 -23.64
CA GLY A 40 12.79 11.14 -25.00
C GLY A 40 13.23 12.13 -26.06
N ALA A 41 14.37 12.80 -25.83
CA ALA A 41 14.96 13.70 -26.83
C ALA A 41 15.28 12.97 -28.14
N ASN A 42 15.74 11.72 -28.06
CA ASN A 42 16.18 10.92 -29.22
C ASN A 42 15.25 9.74 -29.54
N SER A 43 14.41 9.28 -28.59
CA SER A 43 13.55 8.12 -28.80
C SER A 43 12.29 8.14 -27.93
N GLN A 44 11.12 8.09 -28.57
CA GLN A 44 9.83 7.98 -27.86
C GLN A 44 9.72 6.68 -27.05
N LEU A 45 10.37 5.61 -27.51
CA LEU A 45 10.37 4.32 -26.85
C LEU A 45 11.20 4.37 -25.54
N ALA A 46 12.33 5.08 -25.55
CA ALA A 46 13.11 5.34 -24.35
C ALA A 46 12.32 6.14 -23.31
N ALA A 47 11.64 7.20 -23.74
CA ALA A 47 10.77 8.00 -22.88
C ALA A 47 9.65 7.14 -22.24
N PHE A 48 9.03 6.28 -23.01
CA PHE A 48 8.00 5.37 -22.52
C PHE A 48 8.54 4.41 -21.44
N LEU A 49 9.71 3.82 -21.65
CA LEU A 49 10.37 2.90 -20.70
C LEU A 49 10.76 3.63 -19.40
N ILE A 50 11.36 4.81 -19.51
CA ILE A 50 11.75 5.62 -18.36
C ILE A 50 10.51 6.03 -17.55
N LYS A 51 9.47 6.52 -18.22
CA LYS A 51 8.22 6.93 -17.56
C LYS A 51 7.48 5.77 -16.91
N SER A 52 7.45 4.59 -17.53
CA SER A 52 6.79 3.41 -16.95
C SER A 52 7.52 2.89 -15.71
N GLY A 53 8.86 2.85 -15.73
CA GLY A 53 9.66 2.51 -14.55
C GLY A 53 9.53 3.56 -13.44
N GLY A 54 9.58 4.84 -13.80
CA GLY A 54 9.37 5.96 -12.88
C GLY A 54 8.00 5.93 -12.20
N ALA A 55 6.94 5.60 -12.93
CA ALA A 55 5.59 5.50 -12.39
C ALA A 55 5.49 4.45 -11.26
N ILE A 56 6.24 3.36 -11.33
CA ILE A 56 6.31 2.36 -10.25
C ILE A 56 7.02 2.95 -9.02
N ILE A 57 8.15 3.62 -9.23
CA ILE A 57 8.96 4.20 -8.15
C ILE A 57 8.23 5.35 -7.46
N ASP A 58 7.58 6.22 -8.21
CA ASP A 58 6.84 7.37 -7.69
C ASP A 58 5.62 6.96 -6.86
N ASN A 59 5.04 5.79 -7.15
CA ASN A 59 3.89 5.23 -6.44
C ASN A 59 4.26 4.11 -5.45
N MET A 60 5.52 4.04 -5.02
CA MET A 60 5.96 3.02 -4.07
C MET A 60 5.15 3.02 -2.77
N GLY A 61 4.81 4.18 -2.21
CA GLY A 61 3.99 4.27 -1.00
C GLY A 61 2.68 3.50 -1.11
N LEU A 62 2.00 3.63 -2.26
CA LEU A 62 0.78 2.89 -2.57
C LEU A 62 1.01 1.38 -2.67
N LEU A 63 2.07 0.98 -3.37
CA LEU A 63 2.43 -0.44 -3.53
C LEU A 63 2.73 -1.09 -2.17
N PHE A 64 3.42 -0.38 -1.28
CA PHE A 64 3.67 -0.86 0.07
C PHE A 64 2.39 -0.96 0.90
N ALA A 65 1.48 0.01 0.82
CA ALA A 65 0.21 -0.04 1.54
C ALA A 65 -0.64 -1.25 1.14
N VAL A 66 -0.77 -1.48 -0.17
CA VAL A 66 -1.52 -2.62 -0.74
C VAL A 66 -0.84 -3.95 -0.42
N GLY A 67 0.48 -4.05 -0.64
CA GLY A 67 1.25 -5.27 -0.43
C GLY A 67 1.31 -5.70 1.02
N VAL A 68 1.50 -4.75 1.95
CA VAL A 68 1.52 -5.03 3.39
C VAL A 68 0.14 -5.41 3.90
N ALA A 69 -0.92 -4.71 3.47
CA ALA A 69 -2.29 -5.05 3.85
C ALA A 69 -2.67 -6.47 3.40
N PHE A 70 -2.30 -6.85 2.19
CA PHE A 70 -2.49 -8.20 1.67
C PHE A 70 -1.65 -9.25 2.41
N GLY A 71 -0.36 -8.96 2.58
CA GLY A 71 0.61 -9.89 3.17
C GLY A 71 0.37 -10.20 4.65
N LEU A 72 -0.16 -9.23 5.41
CA LEU A 72 -0.51 -9.39 6.82
C LEU A 72 -1.90 -9.99 7.05
N SER A 73 -2.78 -9.93 6.06
CA SER A 73 -4.11 -10.52 6.18
C SER A 73 -4.01 -12.04 6.31
N LYS A 74 -4.81 -12.62 7.20
CA LYS A 74 -4.75 -14.06 7.49
C LYS A 74 -5.27 -14.91 6.36
N ASP A 75 -6.30 -14.44 5.69
CA ASP A 75 -6.98 -15.12 4.58
C ASP A 75 -6.37 -14.83 3.21
N LYS A 76 -5.41 -13.89 3.14
CA LYS A 76 -4.78 -13.42 1.88
C LYS A 76 -5.81 -13.14 0.78
N HIS A 77 -6.93 -12.54 1.16
CA HIS A 77 -7.99 -12.20 0.23
C HIS A 77 -7.76 -10.82 -0.42
N GLY A 78 -8.17 -10.66 -1.69
CA GLY A 78 -8.00 -9.40 -2.41
C GLY A 78 -8.68 -8.18 -1.75
N SER A 79 -9.71 -8.40 -0.94
CA SER A 79 -10.38 -7.35 -0.18
C SER A 79 -9.47 -6.70 0.88
N ALA A 80 -8.48 -7.43 1.42
CA ALA A 80 -7.47 -6.85 2.29
C ALA A 80 -6.56 -5.87 1.53
N ALA A 81 -6.18 -6.22 0.30
CA ALA A 81 -5.43 -5.32 -0.58
C ALA A 81 -6.22 -4.05 -0.90
N LEU A 82 -7.53 -4.19 -1.19
CA LEU A 82 -8.41 -3.04 -1.42
C LEU A 82 -8.55 -2.15 -0.18
N SER A 83 -8.61 -2.73 1.02
CA SER A 83 -8.64 -1.91 2.26
C SER A 83 -7.36 -1.08 2.42
N GLY A 84 -6.19 -1.64 2.08
CA GLY A 84 -4.93 -0.92 2.05
C GLY A 84 -4.90 0.20 1.02
N LEU A 85 -5.41 -0.05 -0.18
CA LEU A 85 -5.54 0.94 -1.25
C LEU A 85 -6.41 2.12 -0.81
N VAL A 86 -7.61 1.84 -0.33
CA VAL A 86 -8.56 2.88 0.13
C VAL A 86 -7.99 3.66 1.30
N GLY A 87 -7.41 2.97 2.30
CA GLY A 87 -6.77 3.62 3.44
C GLY A 87 -5.67 4.58 3.02
N TYR A 88 -4.83 4.17 2.06
CA TYR A 88 -3.77 5.02 1.55
C TYR A 88 -4.30 6.28 0.85
N TYR A 89 -5.29 6.15 -0.02
CA TYR A 89 -5.89 7.30 -0.70
C TYR A 89 -6.59 8.24 0.29
N VAL A 90 -7.32 7.72 1.25
CA VAL A 90 -7.97 8.54 2.28
C VAL A 90 -6.94 9.37 3.04
N VAL A 91 -5.88 8.75 3.53
CA VAL A 91 -4.85 9.44 4.32
C VAL A 91 -4.08 10.47 3.48
N THR A 92 -3.65 10.10 2.28
CA THR A 92 -2.90 11.03 1.40
C THR A 92 -3.75 12.20 0.92
N THR A 93 -5.05 11.99 0.71
CA THR A 93 -5.98 13.07 0.32
C THR A 93 -6.29 14.00 1.49
N LEU A 94 -6.63 13.44 2.67
CA LEU A 94 -6.96 14.24 3.86
C LEU A 94 -5.77 15.04 4.39
N LEU A 95 -4.57 14.49 4.30
CA LEU A 95 -3.35 15.14 4.76
C LEU A 95 -2.63 15.92 3.65
N SER A 96 -3.23 16.05 2.46
CA SER A 96 -2.68 16.93 1.43
C SER A 96 -2.69 18.39 1.91
N PRO A 97 -1.70 19.22 1.50
CA PRO A 97 -1.62 20.62 1.95
C PRO A 97 -2.92 21.41 1.73
N GLY A 98 -3.60 21.16 0.59
CA GLY A 98 -4.88 21.80 0.30
C GLY A 98 -6.02 21.40 1.24
N SER A 99 -6.12 20.11 1.56
CA SER A 99 -7.14 19.62 2.50
C SER A 99 -6.89 20.08 3.92
N VAL A 100 -5.63 20.10 4.35
CA VAL A 100 -5.23 20.60 5.68
C VAL A 100 -5.53 22.09 5.81
N ALA A 101 -5.21 22.89 4.79
CA ALA A 101 -5.52 24.31 4.75
C ALA A 101 -7.04 24.56 4.89
N GLN A 102 -7.85 23.80 4.17
CA GLN A 102 -9.33 23.90 4.28
C GLN A 102 -9.84 23.51 5.66
N LEU A 103 -9.33 22.42 6.25
CA LEU A 103 -9.78 21.93 7.56
C LEU A 103 -9.37 22.85 8.71
N GLN A 104 -8.22 23.49 8.60
CA GLN A 104 -7.70 24.41 9.64
C GLN A 104 -8.04 25.87 9.37
N HIS A 105 -8.70 26.19 8.24
CA HIS A 105 -9.02 27.56 7.82
C HIS A 105 -7.80 28.49 7.76
N ILE A 106 -6.66 27.96 7.30
CA ILE A 106 -5.39 28.70 7.12
C ILE A 106 -5.02 28.77 5.65
N ASP A 107 -4.10 29.65 5.28
CA ASP A 107 -3.57 29.69 3.93
C ASP A 107 -2.67 28.48 3.65
N VAL A 108 -2.67 27.99 2.40
CA VAL A 108 -1.84 26.87 1.96
C VAL A 108 -0.34 27.13 2.19
N SER A 109 0.07 28.40 2.18
CA SER A 109 1.44 28.83 2.44
C SER A 109 1.87 28.66 3.90
N GLU A 110 0.93 28.61 4.84
CA GLU A 110 1.18 28.41 6.29
C GLU A 110 1.20 26.94 6.69
N VAL A 111 0.78 26.02 5.79
CA VAL A 111 0.78 24.57 6.04
C VAL A 111 2.23 24.08 6.12
N PRO A 112 2.64 23.36 7.19
CA PRO A 112 3.98 22.81 7.30
C PRO A 112 4.38 21.96 6.10
N ALA A 113 5.59 22.14 5.58
CA ALA A 113 6.12 21.43 4.41
C ALA A 113 6.14 19.90 4.54
N ALA A 114 6.01 19.38 5.76
CA ALA A 114 5.89 17.94 6.04
C ALA A 114 4.65 17.33 5.38
N PHE A 115 3.55 18.06 5.29
CA PHE A 115 2.31 17.60 4.64
C PHE A 115 2.46 17.42 3.11
N GLY A 116 3.42 18.08 2.47
CA GLY A 116 3.76 17.87 1.07
C GLY A 116 4.55 16.57 0.81
N LYS A 117 5.07 15.92 1.85
CA LYS A 117 5.91 14.70 1.75
C LYS A 117 5.24 13.43 2.30
N ILE A 118 3.93 13.43 2.41
CA ILE A 118 3.17 12.28 2.96
C ILE A 118 3.18 11.08 2.01
N ASN A 119 3.32 11.32 0.71
CA ASN A 119 3.42 10.25 -0.29
C ASN A 119 4.81 9.57 -0.22
N ASN A 120 5.03 8.73 0.79
CA ASN A 120 6.27 7.98 0.97
C ASN A 120 6.00 6.53 1.43
N GLN A 121 7.02 5.68 1.32
CA GLN A 121 6.91 4.26 1.65
C GLN A 121 6.61 4.00 3.13
N PHE A 122 7.12 4.83 4.03
CA PHE A 122 6.90 4.67 5.47
C PHE A 122 5.42 4.82 5.83
N ILE A 123 4.77 5.84 5.31
CA ILE A 123 3.32 6.05 5.46
C ILE A 123 2.56 4.88 4.82
N GLY A 124 3.00 4.41 3.64
CA GLY A 124 2.42 3.23 3.00
C GLY A 124 2.45 1.99 3.90
N ILE A 125 3.58 1.69 4.51
CA ILE A 125 3.73 0.55 5.44
C ILE A 125 2.81 0.70 6.65
N LEU A 126 2.78 1.88 7.30
CA LEU A 126 1.92 2.14 8.46
C LEU A 126 0.44 1.93 8.12
N ILE A 127 -0.01 2.49 7.00
CA ILE A 127 -1.40 2.34 6.55
C ILE A 127 -1.70 0.88 6.20
N GLY A 128 -0.78 0.18 5.55
CA GLY A 128 -0.92 -1.23 5.23
C GLY A 128 -1.13 -2.09 6.48
N VAL A 129 -0.36 -1.85 7.54
CA VAL A 129 -0.50 -2.55 8.83
C VAL A 129 -1.86 -2.24 9.46
N ILE A 130 -2.23 -0.96 9.56
CA ILE A 130 -3.52 -0.54 10.15
C ILE A 130 -4.69 -1.14 9.36
N SER A 131 -4.62 -1.09 8.03
CA SER A 131 -5.67 -1.64 7.15
C SER A 131 -5.81 -3.14 7.29
N ALA A 132 -4.72 -3.90 7.45
CA ALA A 132 -4.76 -5.33 7.67
C ALA A 132 -5.44 -5.70 9.00
N GLU A 133 -5.14 -4.97 10.08
CA GLU A 133 -5.77 -5.18 11.38
C GLU A 133 -7.27 -4.82 11.36
N LEU A 134 -7.63 -3.69 10.75
CA LEU A 134 -9.03 -3.27 10.59
C LEU A 134 -9.81 -4.29 9.74
N TYR A 135 -9.24 -4.76 8.65
CA TYR A 135 -9.82 -5.78 7.80
C TYR A 135 -10.07 -7.08 8.57
N THR A 136 -9.06 -7.56 9.31
CA THR A 136 -9.16 -8.77 10.13
C THR A 136 -10.22 -8.63 11.23
N ALA A 137 -10.33 -7.47 11.85
CA ALA A 137 -11.36 -7.17 12.84
C ALA A 137 -12.77 -7.16 12.21
N SER A 138 -12.91 -6.56 11.04
CA SER A 138 -14.20 -6.46 10.31
C SER A 138 -14.72 -7.82 9.88
N ILE A 139 -13.86 -8.73 9.41
CA ILE A 139 -14.26 -10.10 9.07
C ILE A 139 -14.76 -10.85 10.30
N LYS A 140 -14.07 -10.75 11.42
CA LYS A 140 -14.52 -11.39 12.67
C LYS A 140 -15.92 -10.90 13.08
N TRP A 141 -16.18 -9.60 12.96
CA TRP A 141 -17.47 -9.01 13.28
C TRP A 141 -18.59 -9.48 12.36
N ASN A 142 -18.30 -9.58 11.06
CA ASN A 142 -19.28 -9.99 10.06
C ASN A 142 -19.61 -11.50 10.18
N CYS A 143 -18.61 -12.32 10.46
CA CYS A 143 -18.78 -13.75 10.70
C CYS A 143 -19.66 -14.03 11.92
N GLN A 144 -19.48 -13.25 12.99
CA GLN A 144 -20.23 -13.41 14.24
C GLN A 144 -21.70 -12.92 14.12
N LYS A 145 -21.98 -11.93 13.28
CA LYS A 145 -23.34 -11.37 13.13
C LYS A 145 -24.23 -12.08 12.11
N HIS A 146 -23.65 -12.62 11.04
CA HIS A 146 -24.44 -13.14 9.92
C HIS A 146 -24.76 -14.64 10.00
N PHE A 147 -24.03 -15.41 10.83
CA PHE A 147 -24.22 -16.85 10.93
C PHE A 147 -24.40 -17.29 12.38
N PRO A 148 -25.64 -17.19 12.93
CA PRO A 148 -25.91 -17.65 14.29
C PRO A 148 -25.98 -19.18 14.43
N SER A 149 -25.88 -19.95 13.32
CA SER A 149 -25.90 -21.41 13.39
C SER A 149 -24.53 -21.97 13.78
N LEU A 150 -24.52 -22.87 14.77
CA LEU A 150 -23.32 -23.48 15.35
C LEU A 150 -22.42 -24.19 14.31
N ALA A 151 -23.00 -24.73 13.24
CA ALA A 151 -22.26 -25.43 12.18
C ALA A 151 -21.46 -24.50 11.27
N GLU A 152 -21.98 -23.31 10.96
CA GLU A 152 -21.31 -22.32 10.12
C GLU A 152 -20.25 -21.52 10.87
N ASN A 153 -20.44 -21.29 12.17
CA ASN A 153 -19.40 -20.74 13.03
C ASN A 153 -18.17 -21.66 13.12
N ALA A 154 -18.36 -22.99 13.13
CA ALA A 154 -17.26 -23.95 13.11
C ALA A 154 -16.48 -23.93 11.78
N LEU A 155 -17.15 -23.75 10.63
CA LEU A 155 -16.52 -23.63 9.32
C LEU A 155 -15.75 -22.30 9.16
N CYS A 156 -16.32 -21.21 9.66
CA CYS A 156 -15.66 -19.91 9.67
C CYS A 156 -14.42 -19.91 10.60
N GLN A 157 -14.53 -20.57 11.76
CA GLN A 157 -13.42 -20.72 12.71
C GLN A 157 -12.34 -21.70 12.19
N SER A 158 -12.72 -22.79 11.56
CA SER A 158 -11.77 -23.78 11.02
C SER A 158 -10.98 -23.20 9.84
N SER A 159 -11.60 -22.45 8.97
CA SER A 159 -10.92 -21.72 7.89
C SER A 159 -9.92 -20.68 8.40
N PHE A 160 -10.19 -20.14 9.60
CA PHE A 160 -9.31 -19.17 10.26
C PHE A 160 -8.16 -19.81 11.06
N LEU A 161 -8.31 -21.08 11.50
CA LEU A 161 -7.28 -21.80 12.26
C LEU A 161 -6.31 -22.58 11.36
N LEU A 162 -6.72 -22.90 10.11
CA LEU A 162 -5.92 -23.63 9.12
C LEU A 162 -5.03 -22.70 8.27
N SER A 163 -5.09 -21.39 8.48
CA SER A 163 -4.29 -20.35 7.84
C SER A 163 -3.30 -19.72 8.83
#